data_37f22ee7ec4b4395febefa04a1e93c03
#
_entry.id   37f22ee7ec4b4395febefa04a1e93c03
#
_cell.length_a   1.000
_cell.length_b   1.000
_cell.length_c   1.000
_cell.angle_alpha   90.00
_cell.angle_beta   90.00
_cell.angle_gamma   90.00
#
_symmetry.space_group_name_H-M   'P 1'
#
loop_
_entity.id
_entity.type
_entity.pdbx_description
1 polymer ?
#
loop_
_entity_poly.entity_id
_entity_poly.type
_entity_poly.pdbx_seq_one_letter_code
_entity_poly.pdbx_strand_id
1 'polypeptide(L)'
;MGSDETSTSLLRRIGRRVGRRIGEELAMPPRRCEERYRHELKYLISYGQKADLNVRMAPLLDHDSHARDGSYTIRSLYFDDYWNTAYQEKVDGVLTRKKYRIRIYDYSDRVIKLERKRKSDSWIYKEDAPLTHEQFDRILAGDVGFMEHSEHQLCREFYVEYVSNVLRPRVIVDYEREPWILDAGTVRVTFDMDVRAAVDGFDIFDRTLPTLPVLEPGKLVMEVKFTEFLPQIVRDILPGKAQEITAASKYVLCYD
;
A
#
# COMPACT_ATOMS: atom_id res chain seq x y z
N MET A 1 18.37 34.72 -53.54
CA MET A 1 19.03 33.63 -52.77
C MET A 1 19.15 34.15 -51.32
N GLY A 2 18.25 33.76 -50.41
CA GLY A 2 18.30 34.24 -49.02
C GLY A 2 17.02 34.02 -48.23
N SER A 3 16.42 32.81 -48.31
CA SER A 3 15.19 32.51 -47.53
C SER A 3 15.15 31.09 -46.89
N ASP A 4 16.24 30.35 -46.94
CA ASP A 4 16.21 28.93 -46.46
C ASP A 4 16.96 28.67 -45.14
N GLU A 5 17.79 29.59 -44.65
CA GLU A 5 18.57 29.39 -43.43
C GLU A 5 17.78 29.68 -42.12
N THR A 6 16.75 30.53 -42.18
CA THR A 6 15.94 30.89 -40.99
C THR A 6 14.96 29.80 -40.58
N SER A 7 14.42 29.05 -41.55
CA SER A 7 13.44 27.97 -41.28
C SER A 7 14.09 26.75 -40.60
N THR A 8 15.30 26.40 -41.01
CA THR A 8 16.01 25.24 -40.44
C THR A 8 16.50 25.48 -39.00
N SER A 9 16.84 26.74 -38.67
CA SER A 9 17.27 27.10 -37.32
C SER A 9 16.09 27.11 -36.32
N LEU A 10 14.91 27.48 -36.77
CA LEU A 10 13.69 27.48 -35.95
C LEU A 10 13.23 26.04 -35.60
N LEU A 11 13.23 25.15 -36.57
CA LEU A 11 12.87 23.75 -36.37
C LEU A 11 13.85 23.02 -35.46
N ARG A 12 15.16 23.31 -35.53
CA ARG A 12 16.14 22.78 -34.59
C ARG A 12 15.95 23.31 -33.15
N ARG A 13 15.52 24.56 -32.98
CA ARG A 13 15.23 25.13 -31.66
C ARG A 13 13.94 24.55 -31.05
N ILE A 14 12.91 24.30 -31.86
CA ILE A 14 11.66 23.65 -31.42
C ILE A 14 11.91 22.19 -31.08
N GLY A 15 12.64 21.44 -31.90
CA GLY A 15 12.99 20.05 -31.62
C GLY A 15 13.82 19.87 -30.33
N ARG A 16 14.75 20.79 -30.03
CA ARG A 16 15.50 20.78 -28.75
C ARG A 16 14.64 21.14 -27.53
N ARG A 17 13.64 22.02 -27.69
CA ARG A 17 12.71 22.36 -26.58
C ARG A 17 11.73 21.22 -26.29
N VAL A 18 11.22 20.55 -27.32
CA VAL A 18 10.31 19.40 -27.17
C VAL A 18 11.07 18.19 -26.62
N GLY A 19 12.27 17.89 -27.13
CA GLY A 19 13.11 16.82 -26.61
C GLY A 19 13.55 17.02 -25.16
N ARG A 20 13.77 18.29 -24.73
CA ARG A 20 14.11 18.63 -23.34
C ARG A 20 12.91 18.48 -22.41
N ARG A 21 11.69 18.86 -22.84
CA ARG A 21 10.47 18.65 -22.05
C ARG A 21 10.11 17.17 -21.90
N ILE A 22 10.25 16.36 -22.95
CA ILE A 22 10.00 14.91 -22.89
C ILE A 22 11.07 14.21 -22.03
N GLY A 23 12.31 14.67 -22.06
CA GLY A 23 13.39 14.15 -21.20
C GLY A 23 13.23 14.54 -19.72
N GLU A 24 12.66 15.70 -19.42
CA GLU A 24 12.36 16.15 -18.04
C GLU A 24 11.11 15.46 -17.47
N GLU A 25 10.15 15.09 -18.30
CA GLU A 25 8.92 14.38 -17.89
C GLU A 25 9.15 12.88 -17.63
N LEU A 26 10.19 12.29 -18.24
CA LEU A 26 10.61 10.90 -18.03
C LEU A 26 11.77 10.76 -17.02
N ALA A 27 12.35 11.86 -16.57
CA ALA A 27 13.35 11.82 -15.51
C ALA A 27 12.64 11.46 -14.20
N MET A 28 12.91 10.26 -13.69
CA MET A 28 12.56 9.89 -12.32
C MET A 28 13.02 11.01 -11.37
N PRO A 29 12.20 11.47 -10.42
CA PRO A 29 12.63 12.50 -9.49
C PRO A 29 13.92 12.08 -8.80
N PRO A 30 14.83 13.02 -8.49
CA PRO A 30 16.09 12.71 -7.85
C PRO A 30 15.81 11.91 -6.57
N ARG A 31 16.50 10.78 -6.41
CA ARG A 31 16.38 9.89 -5.25
C ARG A 31 16.59 10.71 -3.97
N ARG A 32 15.53 10.92 -3.20
CA ARG A 32 15.68 11.38 -1.82
C ARG A 32 16.38 10.28 -1.03
N CYS A 33 17.36 10.64 -0.25
CA CYS A 33 18.35 9.78 0.43
C CYS A 33 17.79 8.78 1.47
N GLU A 34 16.46 8.54 1.52
CA GLU A 34 15.82 7.66 2.51
C GLU A 34 14.89 6.59 1.91
N GLU A 35 14.87 6.38 0.61
CA GLU A 35 14.06 5.32 0.00
C GLU A 35 14.72 3.96 0.24
N ARG A 36 14.47 3.37 1.42
CA ARG A 36 14.88 2.00 1.70
C ARG A 36 13.95 1.03 1.01
N TYR A 37 14.47 0.35 0.01
CA TYR A 37 13.78 -0.73 -0.67
C TYR A 37 13.56 -1.90 0.29
N ARG A 38 12.35 -2.47 0.29
CA ARG A 38 11.99 -3.56 1.20
C ARG A 38 11.58 -4.79 0.42
N HIS A 39 12.10 -5.92 0.84
CA HIS A 39 11.60 -7.22 0.43
C HIS A 39 10.36 -7.57 1.24
N GLU A 40 9.43 -8.30 0.65
CA GLU A 40 8.19 -8.73 1.28
C GLU A 40 7.88 -10.17 0.87
N LEU A 41 7.95 -11.09 1.84
CA LEU A 41 7.50 -12.46 1.70
C LEU A 41 6.14 -12.61 2.36
N LYS A 42 5.28 -13.46 1.80
CA LYS A 42 3.93 -13.72 2.32
C LYS A 42 3.68 -15.21 2.37
N TYR A 43 3.00 -15.62 3.42
CA TYR A 43 2.65 -17.02 3.67
C TYR A 43 1.18 -17.09 4.09
N LEU A 44 0.48 -18.12 3.59
CA LEU A 44 -0.83 -18.52 4.12
C LEU A 44 -0.59 -19.65 5.10
N ILE A 45 -0.84 -19.39 6.37
CA ILE A 45 -0.57 -20.35 7.45
C ILE A 45 -1.81 -20.58 8.31
N SER A 46 -1.80 -21.67 9.11
CA SER A 46 -2.83 -21.95 10.09
C SER A 46 -2.54 -21.29 11.44
N TYR A 47 -3.56 -21.19 12.31
CA TYR A 47 -3.36 -20.74 13.70
C TYR A 47 -2.44 -21.67 14.49
N GLY A 48 -2.43 -22.99 14.21
CA GLY A 48 -1.47 -23.91 14.82
C GLY A 48 -0.03 -23.59 14.43
N GLN A 49 0.23 -23.33 13.15
CA GLN A 49 1.54 -22.90 12.68
C GLN A 49 1.95 -21.54 13.26
N LYS A 50 1.00 -20.59 13.42
CA LYS A 50 1.26 -19.32 14.11
C LYS A 50 1.70 -19.56 15.55
N ALA A 51 1.04 -20.46 16.29
CA ALA A 51 1.41 -20.79 17.67
C ALA A 51 2.84 -21.34 17.76
N ASP A 52 3.21 -22.27 16.88
CA ASP A 52 4.57 -22.82 16.80
C ASP A 52 5.60 -21.73 16.45
N LEU A 53 5.26 -20.83 15.52
CA LEU A 53 6.11 -19.70 15.14
C LEU A 53 6.29 -18.72 16.28
N ASN A 54 5.25 -18.39 17.04
CA ASN A 54 5.34 -17.49 18.19
C ASN A 54 6.31 -18.04 19.24
N VAL A 55 6.27 -19.35 19.54
CA VAL A 55 7.21 -19.99 20.47
C VAL A 55 8.66 -19.86 19.98
N ARG A 56 8.90 -20.05 18.68
CA ARG A 56 10.25 -19.96 18.09
C ARG A 56 10.73 -18.52 17.93
N MET A 57 9.84 -17.56 17.73
CA MET A 57 10.17 -16.13 17.56
C MET A 57 10.38 -15.42 18.89
N ALA A 58 9.65 -15.78 19.95
CA ALA A 58 9.71 -15.10 21.24
C ALA A 58 11.13 -14.90 21.83
N PRO A 59 12.09 -15.85 21.69
CA PRO A 59 13.46 -15.62 22.16
C PRO A 59 14.32 -14.74 21.22
N LEU A 60 13.82 -14.39 20.02
CA LEU A 60 14.61 -13.77 18.94
C LEU A 60 14.09 -12.39 18.52
N LEU A 61 12.79 -12.19 18.59
CA LEU A 61 12.11 -10.98 18.12
C LEU A 61 11.32 -10.38 19.29
N ASP A 62 11.20 -9.06 19.25
CA ASP A 62 10.37 -8.30 20.18
C ASP A 62 9.01 -7.99 19.58
N HIS A 63 7.99 -7.84 20.42
CA HIS A 63 6.72 -7.27 19.99
C HIS A 63 6.89 -5.78 19.67
N ASP A 64 6.21 -5.31 18.62
CA ASP A 64 6.17 -3.88 18.29
C ASP A 64 5.49 -3.10 19.45
N SER A 65 6.15 -2.09 19.97
CA SER A 65 5.67 -1.26 21.09
C SER A 65 4.32 -0.57 20.83
N HIS A 66 3.88 -0.47 19.57
CA HIS A 66 2.57 0.04 19.21
C HIS A 66 1.44 -0.97 19.45
N ALA A 67 1.77 -2.25 19.61
CA ALA A 67 0.81 -3.32 19.92
C ALA A 67 0.73 -3.53 21.44
N ARG A 68 -0.01 -2.66 22.15
CA ARG A 68 -0.05 -2.64 23.63
C ARG A 68 -0.47 -3.97 24.25
N ASP A 69 -1.43 -4.66 23.60
CA ASP A 69 -1.94 -5.97 24.03
C ASP A 69 -1.51 -7.10 23.07
N GLY A 70 -0.36 -6.92 22.40
CA GLY A 70 0.21 -7.87 21.45
C GLY A 70 -0.34 -7.73 20.03
N SER A 71 -1.50 -7.10 19.83
CA SER A 71 -2.11 -6.89 18.52
C SER A 71 -2.88 -5.57 18.44
N TYR A 72 -3.28 -5.19 17.23
CA TYR A 72 -4.18 -4.05 16.96
C TYR A 72 -4.98 -4.28 15.68
N THR A 73 -6.16 -3.67 15.62
CA THR A 73 -7.01 -3.73 14.43
C THR A 73 -6.54 -2.72 13.38
N ILE A 74 -6.52 -3.15 12.12
CA ILE A 74 -6.31 -2.29 10.97
C ILE A 74 -7.55 -2.31 10.10
N ARG A 75 -8.12 -1.12 9.85
CA ARG A 75 -9.19 -0.93 8.87
C ARG A 75 -8.70 -0.02 7.76
N SER A 76 -8.94 -0.39 6.51
CA SER A 76 -8.50 0.37 5.35
C SER A 76 -9.57 0.41 4.28
N LEU A 77 -9.97 1.62 3.87
CA LEU A 77 -10.80 1.86 2.71
C LEU A 77 -9.91 1.95 1.47
N TYR A 78 -10.07 1.04 0.53
CA TYR A 78 -9.38 1.05 -0.74
C TYR A 78 -10.17 1.80 -1.80
N PHE A 79 -9.42 2.43 -2.70
CA PHE A 79 -9.95 3.17 -3.85
C PHE A 79 -9.48 2.51 -5.14
N ASP A 80 -10.34 2.55 -6.14
CA ASP A 80 -10.00 2.18 -7.51
C ASP A 80 -10.68 3.14 -8.50
N ASP A 81 -10.19 3.17 -9.72
CA ASP A 81 -10.77 3.99 -10.78
C ASP A 81 -12.03 3.33 -11.38
N TYR A 82 -12.62 4.01 -12.36
CA TYR A 82 -13.81 3.52 -13.05
C TYR A 82 -13.60 2.12 -13.67
N TRP A 83 -12.39 1.82 -14.13
CA TRP A 83 -12.05 0.57 -14.81
C TRP A 83 -11.54 -0.52 -13.88
N ASN A 84 -11.47 -0.28 -12.57
CA ASN A 84 -10.85 -1.16 -11.58
C ASN A 84 -9.40 -1.49 -11.92
N THR A 85 -8.65 -0.50 -12.38
CA THR A 85 -7.27 -0.66 -12.87
C THR A 85 -6.35 -1.25 -11.79
N ALA A 86 -6.43 -0.81 -10.54
CA ALA A 86 -5.58 -1.33 -9.47
C ALA A 86 -5.87 -2.80 -9.13
N TYR A 87 -7.12 -3.25 -9.32
CA TYR A 87 -7.51 -4.66 -9.21
C TYR A 87 -6.94 -5.46 -10.39
N GLN A 88 -7.24 -5.05 -11.63
CA GLN A 88 -6.83 -5.74 -12.85
C GLN A 88 -5.31 -5.87 -12.95
N GLU A 89 -4.58 -4.76 -12.78
CA GLU A 89 -3.10 -4.75 -12.79
C GLU A 89 -2.51 -5.71 -11.75
N LYS A 90 -3.19 -5.90 -10.61
CA LYS A 90 -2.72 -6.83 -9.58
C LYS A 90 -3.00 -8.29 -9.98
N VAL A 91 -4.16 -8.59 -10.55
CA VAL A 91 -4.53 -9.93 -11.04
C VAL A 91 -3.63 -10.33 -12.21
N ASP A 92 -3.44 -9.44 -13.17
CA ASP A 92 -2.62 -9.66 -14.37
C ASP A 92 -1.10 -9.67 -14.08
N GLY A 93 -0.70 -9.30 -12.85
CA GLY A 93 0.71 -9.30 -12.47
C GLY A 93 1.54 -8.16 -13.07
N VAL A 94 0.89 -7.07 -13.53
CA VAL A 94 1.57 -5.91 -14.12
C VAL A 94 2.69 -5.43 -13.22
N LEU A 95 3.87 -5.19 -13.80
CA LEU A 95 5.09 -4.85 -13.05
C LEU A 95 4.99 -3.49 -12.37
N THR A 96 4.45 -2.49 -13.08
CA THR A 96 4.28 -1.13 -12.54
C THR A 96 2.82 -0.88 -12.24
N ARG A 97 2.49 -0.71 -10.96
CA ARG A 97 1.12 -0.49 -10.49
C ARG A 97 1.07 0.36 -9.23
N LYS A 98 -0.07 1.00 -9.02
CA LYS A 98 -0.33 1.82 -7.83
C LYS A 98 -1.69 1.47 -7.23
N LYS A 99 -1.83 1.72 -5.93
CA LYS A 99 -3.13 1.64 -5.24
C LYS A 99 -3.20 2.63 -4.10
N TYR A 100 -4.38 3.17 -3.90
CA TYR A 100 -4.69 4.14 -2.86
C TYR A 100 -5.56 3.52 -1.79
N ARG A 101 -5.36 3.95 -0.54
CA ARG A 101 -6.24 3.62 0.56
C ARG A 101 -6.19 4.69 1.64
N ILE A 102 -7.27 4.80 2.42
CA ILE A 102 -7.28 5.51 3.70
C ILE A 102 -7.25 4.45 4.80
N ARG A 103 -6.40 4.64 5.81
CA ARG A 103 -6.19 3.67 6.88
C ARG A 103 -6.34 4.30 8.24
N ILE A 104 -6.99 3.55 9.15
CA ILE A 104 -7.06 3.83 10.57
C ILE A 104 -6.63 2.60 11.39
N TYR A 105 -6.46 2.81 12.69
CA TYR A 105 -6.07 1.80 13.67
C TYR A 105 -7.06 1.80 14.83
N ASP A 106 -7.47 0.61 15.27
CA ASP A 106 -8.40 0.39 16.39
C ASP A 106 -9.70 1.20 16.28
N TYR A 107 -10.18 1.41 15.06
CA TYR A 107 -11.37 2.22 14.73
C TYR A 107 -11.29 3.66 15.27
N SER A 108 -10.07 4.16 15.49
CA SER A 108 -9.81 5.48 16.07
C SER A 108 -9.47 6.50 14.99
N ASP A 109 -9.92 7.73 15.18
CA ASP A 109 -9.63 8.89 14.36
C ASP A 109 -8.30 9.59 14.73
N ARG A 110 -7.58 9.08 15.76
CA ARG A 110 -6.29 9.66 16.21
C ARG A 110 -5.24 9.66 15.11
N VAL A 111 -5.27 8.64 14.24
CA VAL A 111 -4.35 8.50 13.13
C VAL A 111 -5.11 8.03 11.89
N ILE A 112 -5.37 8.97 10.99
CA ILE A 112 -5.99 8.71 9.70
C ILE A 112 -4.94 8.99 8.63
N LYS A 113 -4.63 8.01 7.78
CA LYS A 113 -3.60 8.14 6.75
C LYS A 113 -4.14 7.84 5.37
N LEU A 114 -4.02 8.81 4.46
CA LEU A 114 -4.05 8.53 3.04
C LEU A 114 -2.73 7.86 2.68
N GLU A 115 -2.77 6.70 2.06
CA GLU A 115 -1.60 5.94 1.66
C GLU A 115 -1.66 5.60 0.18
N ARG A 116 -0.54 5.75 -0.51
CA ARG A 116 -0.31 5.21 -1.84
C ARG A 116 0.82 4.19 -1.80
N LYS A 117 0.56 3.01 -2.31
CA LYS A 117 1.59 2.00 -2.56
C LYS A 117 1.82 1.91 -4.06
N ARG A 118 3.02 2.22 -4.50
CA ARG A 118 3.48 1.97 -5.87
C ARG A 118 4.41 0.77 -5.88
N LYS A 119 4.27 -0.06 -6.88
CA LYS A 119 5.21 -1.13 -7.19
C LYS A 119 5.76 -0.87 -8.59
N SER A 120 7.07 -1.00 -8.75
CA SER A 120 7.73 -0.99 -10.05
C SER A 120 8.72 -2.14 -10.06
N ASP A 121 8.43 -3.19 -10.82
CA ASP A 121 9.16 -4.46 -10.82
C ASP A 121 9.26 -5.07 -9.40
N SER A 122 10.44 -5.22 -8.87
CA SER A 122 10.69 -5.70 -7.50
C SER A 122 10.62 -4.62 -6.43
N TRP A 123 10.51 -3.35 -6.82
CA TRP A 123 10.56 -2.21 -5.93
C TRP A 123 9.19 -1.80 -5.42
N ILE A 124 9.09 -1.57 -4.12
CA ILE A 124 7.88 -1.09 -3.46
C ILE A 124 8.17 0.27 -2.84
N TYR A 125 7.38 1.25 -3.24
CA TYR A 125 7.41 2.59 -2.68
C TYR A 125 6.06 2.90 -2.00
N LYS A 126 6.11 3.39 -0.77
CA LYS A 126 4.94 3.77 0.02
C LYS A 126 5.04 5.23 0.42
N GLU A 127 3.98 5.96 0.15
CA GLU A 127 3.80 7.34 0.60
C GLU A 127 2.58 7.40 1.50
N ASP A 128 2.60 8.31 2.47
CA ASP A 128 1.44 8.59 3.30
C ASP A 128 1.32 10.10 3.60
N ALA A 129 0.08 10.54 3.78
CA ALA A 129 -0.27 11.88 4.21
C ALA A 129 -1.34 11.77 5.32
N PRO A 130 -1.25 12.59 6.38
CA PRO A 130 -2.27 12.63 7.41
C PRO A 130 -3.57 13.24 6.88
N LEU A 131 -4.69 12.78 7.41
CA LEU A 131 -6.02 13.35 7.20
C LEU A 131 -6.68 13.62 8.54
N THR A 132 -7.62 14.57 8.57
CA THR A 132 -8.57 14.72 9.69
C THR A 132 -9.82 13.89 9.44
N HIS A 133 -10.63 13.67 10.48
CA HIS A 133 -11.94 13.01 10.34
C HIS A 133 -12.86 13.78 9.39
N GLU A 134 -12.95 15.10 9.54
CA GLU A 134 -13.70 15.97 8.63
C GLU A 134 -13.27 15.83 7.16
N GLN A 135 -11.95 15.75 6.91
CA GLN A 135 -11.44 15.55 5.55
C GLN A 135 -11.83 14.19 4.99
N PHE A 136 -11.86 13.15 5.83
CA PHE A 136 -12.35 11.84 5.44
C PHE A 136 -13.83 11.88 5.05
N ASP A 137 -14.68 12.52 5.86
CA ASP A 137 -16.12 12.66 5.57
C ASP A 137 -16.36 13.41 4.27
N ARG A 138 -15.60 14.47 4.03
CA ARG A 138 -15.64 15.21 2.74
C ARG A 138 -15.27 14.33 1.56
N ILE A 139 -14.24 13.49 1.69
CA ILE A 139 -13.86 12.54 0.63
C ILE A 139 -15.00 11.56 0.34
N LEU A 140 -15.67 11.02 1.36
CA LEU A 140 -16.82 10.14 1.18
C LEU A 140 -18.00 10.85 0.52
N ALA A 141 -18.22 12.12 0.86
CA ALA A 141 -19.25 12.95 0.22
C ALA A 141 -18.90 13.38 -1.21
N GLY A 142 -17.68 13.07 -1.70
CA GLY A 142 -17.21 13.46 -3.03
C GLY A 142 -16.61 14.87 -3.10
N ASP A 143 -16.53 15.57 -1.98
CA ASP A 143 -15.91 16.90 -1.90
C ASP A 143 -14.40 16.74 -1.64
N VAL A 144 -13.62 16.66 -2.71
CA VAL A 144 -12.16 16.52 -2.67
C VAL A 144 -11.42 17.82 -3.04
N GLY A 145 -12.14 18.92 -3.29
CA GLY A 145 -11.54 20.19 -3.74
C GLY A 145 -10.47 20.75 -2.80
N PHE A 146 -10.57 20.48 -1.50
CA PHE A 146 -9.55 20.90 -0.52
C PHE A 146 -8.18 20.27 -0.74
N MET A 147 -8.11 19.15 -1.47
CA MET A 147 -6.85 18.45 -1.75
C MET A 147 -6.05 19.08 -2.90
N GLU A 148 -6.67 19.87 -3.77
CA GLU A 148 -6.04 20.49 -4.95
C GLU A 148 -4.81 21.32 -4.58
N HIS A 149 -4.90 22.07 -3.49
CA HIS A 149 -3.84 22.95 -2.99
C HIS A 149 -3.21 22.46 -1.68
N SER A 150 -3.34 21.18 -1.35
CA SER A 150 -2.75 20.60 -0.15
C SER A 150 -1.22 20.75 -0.14
N GLU A 151 -0.63 20.96 1.03
CA GLU A 151 0.83 20.94 1.22
C GLU A 151 1.42 19.56 0.87
N HIS A 152 0.67 18.48 1.11
CA HIS A 152 1.08 17.12 0.80
C HIS A 152 0.90 16.79 -0.68
N GLN A 153 2.00 16.47 -1.37
CA GLN A 153 1.97 16.09 -2.78
C GLN A 153 1.02 14.90 -3.02
N LEU A 154 1.01 13.91 -2.13
CA LEU A 154 0.14 12.75 -2.24
C LEU A 154 -1.35 13.12 -2.30
N CYS A 155 -1.78 14.14 -1.52
CA CYS A 155 -3.16 14.63 -1.54
C CYS A 155 -3.50 15.29 -2.89
N ARG A 156 -2.58 16.11 -3.45
CA ARG A 156 -2.78 16.72 -4.76
C ARG A 156 -2.88 15.67 -5.88
N GLU A 157 -2.03 14.65 -5.83
CA GLU A 157 -2.06 13.55 -6.81
C GLU A 157 -3.31 12.67 -6.63
N PHE A 158 -3.78 12.46 -5.41
CA PHE A 158 -5.06 11.78 -5.15
C PHE A 158 -6.24 12.57 -5.74
N TYR A 159 -6.24 13.90 -5.59
CA TYR A 159 -7.24 14.78 -6.21
C TYR A 159 -7.29 14.62 -7.73
N VAL A 160 -6.12 14.66 -8.39
CA VAL A 160 -6.03 14.46 -9.85
C VAL A 160 -6.60 13.10 -10.25
N GLU A 161 -6.25 12.02 -9.56
CA GLU A 161 -6.79 10.68 -9.83
C GLU A 161 -8.31 10.61 -9.60
N TYR A 162 -8.77 11.26 -8.53
CA TYR A 162 -10.19 11.30 -8.17
C TYR A 162 -11.04 11.99 -9.25
N VAL A 163 -10.54 13.10 -9.80
CA VAL A 163 -11.22 13.88 -10.82
C VAL A 163 -11.05 13.28 -12.22
N SER A 164 -9.81 12.96 -12.62
CA SER A 164 -9.49 12.56 -13.99
C SER A 164 -9.78 11.09 -14.28
N ASN A 165 -9.56 10.20 -13.31
CA ASN A 165 -9.72 8.74 -13.47
C ASN A 165 -10.94 8.20 -12.72
N VAL A 166 -11.77 9.09 -12.16
CA VAL A 166 -12.98 8.73 -11.41
C VAL A 166 -12.65 7.76 -10.26
N LEU A 167 -11.55 8.04 -9.53
CA LEU A 167 -11.15 7.23 -8.38
C LEU A 167 -12.23 7.30 -7.29
N ARG A 168 -12.74 6.14 -6.83
CA ARG A 168 -13.84 6.06 -5.85
C ARG A 168 -13.57 4.98 -4.79
N PRO A 169 -14.21 5.08 -3.62
CA PRO A 169 -14.22 3.99 -2.63
C PRO A 169 -14.69 2.67 -3.27
N ARG A 170 -14.05 1.56 -2.91
CA ARG A 170 -14.38 0.23 -3.46
C ARG A 170 -14.66 -0.80 -2.39
N VAL A 171 -13.77 -0.94 -1.42
CA VAL A 171 -13.91 -1.95 -0.38
C VAL A 171 -13.19 -1.54 0.89
N ILE A 172 -13.81 -1.82 2.04
CA ILE A 172 -13.14 -1.77 3.33
C ILE A 172 -12.55 -3.15 3.62
N VAL A 173 -11.29 -3.16 4.02
CA VAL A 173 -10.55 -4.33 4.48
C VAL A 173 -10.24 -4.18 5.95
N ASP A 174 -10.72 -5.14 6.74
CA ASP A 174 -10.47 -5.25 8.18
C ASP A 174 -9.57 -6.43 8.48
N TYR A 175 -8.71 -6.32 9.47
CA TYR A 175 -7.96 -7.43 10.03
C TYR A 175 -7.28 -7.07 11.34
N GLU A 176 -7.04 -8.05 12.19
CA GLU A 176 -6.21 -7.94 13.38
C GLU A 176 -4.75 -8.23 13.02
N ARG A 177 -3.81 -7.41 13.53
CA ARG A 177 -2.39 -7.54 13.28
C ARG A 177 -1.59 -7.73 14.57
N GLU A 178 -0.84 -8.84 14.63
CA GLU A 178 0.19 -9.09 15.62
C GLU A 178 1.56 -8.87 14.97
N PRO A 179 2.32 -7.82 15.38
CA PRO A 179 3.61 -7.48 14.79
C PRO A 179 4.77 -7.87 15.69
N TRP A 180 5.81 -8.45 15.07
CA TRP A 180 7.10 -8.76 15.67
C TRP A 180 8.20 -8.02 14.93
N ILE A 181 9.23 -7.57 15.65
CA ILE A 181 10.35 -6.80 15.10
C ILE A 181 11.70 -7.41 15.52
N LEU A 182 12.68 -7.26 14.64
CA LEU A 182 14.08 -7.52 14.90
C LEU A 182 14.89 -6.41 14.23
N ASP A 183 15.71 -5.70 15.00
CA ASP A 183 16.50 -4.57 14.49
C ASP A 183 17.52 -5.03 13.43
N ALA A 184 18.13 -6.20 13.64
CA ALA A 184 19.04 -6.78 12.66
C ALA A 184 18.33 -7.06 11.34
N GLY A 185 18.79 -6.43 10.26
CA GLY A 185 18.16 -6.52 8.94
C GLY A 185 16.85 -5.77 8.80
N THR A 186 16.43 -4.97 9.81
CA THR A 186 15.13 -4.28 9.85
C THR A 186 13.96 -5.22 9.58
N VAL A 187 14.02 -6.42 10.16
CA VAL A 187 13.00 -7.45 9.96
C VAL A 187 11.73 -7.09 10.71
N ARG A 188 10.61 -7.20 10.02
CA ARG A 188 9.28 -7.12 10.62
C ARG A 188 8.45 -8.31 10.16
N VAL A 189 8.05 -9.14 11.10
CA VAL A 189 7.10 -10.24 10.89
C VAL A 189 5.74 -9.79 11.39
N THR A 190 4.69 -9.99 10.60
CA THR A 190 3.32 -9.65 11.01
C THR A 190 2.38 -10.82 10.71
N PHE A 191 1.51 -11.13 11.65
CA PHE A 191 0.39 -12.03 11.47
C PHE A 191 -0.88 -11.20 11.29
N ASP A 192 -1.50 -11.31 10.13
CA ASP A 192 -2.76 -10.64 9.79
C ASP A 192 -3.87 -11.69 9.88
N MET A 193 -4.62 -11.61 10.98
CA MET A 193 -5.66 -12.54 11.38
C MET A 193 -7.04 -11.98 11.05
N ASP A 194 -8.02 -12.84 10.93
CA ASP A 194 -9.42 -12.49 10.69
C ASP A 194 -9.59 -11.41 9.60
N VAL A 195 -9.02 -11.68 8.42
CA VAL A 195 -9.13 -10.74 7.28
C VAL A 195 -10.55 -10.76 6.76
N ARG A 196 -11.20 -9.59 6.75
CA ARG A 196 -12.62 -9.41 6.45
C ARG A 196 -12.83 -8.30 5.44
N ALA A 197 -13.86 -8.43 4.61
CA ALA A 197 -14.34 -7.39 3.72
C ALA A 197 -15.66 -6.82 4.24
N ALA A 198 -15.85 -5.50 4.18
CA ALA A 198 -17.18 -4.93 4.42
C ALA A 198 -18.13 -5.27 3.28
N VAL A 199 -19.36 -5.58 3.64
CA VAL A 199 -20.41 -5.97 2.68
C VAL A 199 -21.16 -4.74 2.17
N ASP A 200 -21.29 -3.72 3.02
CA ASP A 200 -22.02 -2.49 2.71
C ASP A 200 -21.39 -1.30 3.45
N GLY A 201 -21.43 -0.11 2.81
CA GLY A 201 -20.94 1.13 3.40
C GLY A 201 -19.42 1.32 3.29
N PHE A 202 -18.99 2.58 3.52
CA PHE A 202 -17.59 3.00 3.43
C PHE A 202 -17.13 3.81 4.66
N ASP A 203 -17.94 3.87 5.71
CA ASP A 203 -17.53 4.51 6.96
C ASP A 203 -16.56 3.62 7.72
N ILE A 204 -15.28 4.03 7.71
CA ILE A 204 -14.22 3.27 8.40
C ILE A 204 -14.29 3.37 9.93
N PHE A 205 -15.08 4.29 10.48
CA PHE A 205 -15.23 4.47 11.92
C PHE A 205 -16.42 3.67 12.49
N ASP A 206 -17.35 3.24 11.64
CA ASP A 206 -18.49 2.42 12.06
C ASP A 206 -18.03 1.02 12.50
N ARG A 207 -18.03 0.78 13.82
CA ARG A 207 -17.67 -0.51 14.40
C ARG A 207 -18.71 -1.60 14.17
N THR A 208 -19.92 -1.22 13.79
CA THR A 208 -21.05 -2.13 13.55
C THR A 208 -21.16 -2.55 12.09
N LEU A 209 -20.28 -2.00 11.23
CA LEU A 209 -20.28 -2.29 9.80
C LEU A 209 -20.24 -3.81 9.56
N PRO A 210 -21.20 -4.38 8.82
CA PRO A 210 -21.23 -5.81 8.54
C PRO A 210 -20.03 -6.21 7.67
N THR A 211 -19.33 -7.26 8.08
CA THR A 211 -18.13 -7.75 7.39
C THR A 211 -18.18 -9.27 7.24
N LEU A 212 -17.62 -9.78 6.14
CA LEU A 212 -17.47 -11.21 5.88
C LEU A 212 -15.98 -11.62 5.88
N PRO A 213 -15.64 -12.80 6.45
CA PRO A 213 -14.29 -13.32 6.34
C PRO A 213 -13.98 -13.71 4.89
N VAL A 214 -12.75 -13.40 4.44
CA VAL A 214 -12.30 -13.64 3.06
C VAL A 214 -11.24 -14.74 2.94
N LEU A 215 -10.76 -15.24 4.07
CA LEU A 215 -9.85 -16.38 4.11
C LEU A 215 -10.62 -17.64 4.51
N GLU A 216 -10.11 -18.78 4.09
CA GLU A 216 -10.60 -20.08 4.59
C GLU A 216 -10.54 -20.14 6.13
N PRO A 217 -11.52 -20.78 6.78
CA PRO A 217 -11.52 -20.95 8.22
C PRO A 217 -10.19 -21.52 8.75
N GLY A 218 -9.67 -20.91 9.81
CA GLY A 218 -8.41 -21.35 10.43
C GLY A 218 -7.14 -20.90 9.70
N LYS A 219 -7.23 -20.06 8.67
CA LYS A 219 -6.09 -19.50 7.95
C LYS A 219 -5.87 -18.02 8.30
N LEU A 220 -4.62 -17.59 8.19
CA LEU A 220 -4.18 -16.22 8.34
C LEU A 220 -3.02 -15.90 7.39
N VAL A 221 -2.75 -14.62 7.17
CA VAL A 221 -1.63 -14.19 6.34
C VAL A 221 -0.47 -13.74 7.22
N MET A 222 0.68 -14.39 7.05
CA MET A 222 1.94 -13.94 7.61
C MET A 222 2.70 -13.13 6.56
N GLU A 223 3.20 -11.94 6.94
CA GLU A 223 4.08 -11.12 6.08
C GLU A 223 5.43 -10.94 6.77
N VAL A 224 6.52 -11.14 6.03
CA VAL A 224 7.89 -10.87 6.49
C VAL A 224 8.47 -9.77 5.63
N LYS A 225 8.87 -8.66 6.26
CA LYS A 225 9.49 -7.51 5.59
C LYS A 225 10.90 -7.31 6.11
N PHE A 226 11.83 -7.05 5.20
CA PHE A 226 13.23 -6.74 5.54
C PHE A 226 13.83 -5.83 4.45
N THR A 227 14.91 -5.11 4.78
CA THR A 227 15.52 -4.16 3.84
C THR A 227 16.68 -4.78 3.07
N GLU A 228 17.78 -5.11 3.72
CA GLU A 228 19.01 -5.54 3.05
C GLU A 228 19.11 -7.06 2.98
N PHE A 229 18.98 -7.71 4.11
CA PHE A 229 19.08 -9.17 4.20
C PHE A 229 18.14 -9.71 5.27
N LEU A 230 17.76 -10.96 5.09
CA LEU A 230 17.02 -11.71 6.10
C LEU A 230 18.03 -12.54 6.91
N PRO A 231 18.21 -12.26 8.23
CA PRO A 231 19.11 -13.03 9.08
C PRO A 231 18.83 -14.54 8.99
N GLN A 232 19.89 -15.38 8.98
CA GLN A 232 19.74 -16.82 8.83
C GLN A 232 18.83 -17.41 9.92
N ILE A 233 18.99 -16.95 11.16
CA ILE A 233 18.16 -17.38 12.28
C ILE A 233 16.66 -17.14 12.06
N VAL A 234 16.28 -16.03 11.42
CA VAL A 234 14.88 -15.76 11.05
C VAL A 234 14.46 -16.67 9.91
N ARG A 235 15.34 -16.86 8.91
CA ARG A 235 15.06 -17.73 7.75
C ARG A 235 14.78 -19.15 8.17
N ASP A 236 15.50 -19.67 9.18
CA ASP A 236 15.39 -21.04 9.66
C ASP A 236 14.07 -21.32 10.40
N ILE A 237 13.41 -20.27 10.91
CA ILE A 237 12.10 -20.39 11.57
C ILE A 237 10.92 -20.18 10.64
N LEU A 238 11.13 -19.60 9.44
CA LEU A 238 10.04 -19.34 8.51
C LEU A 238 9.43 -20.63 7.94
N PRO A 239 8.14 -20.58 7.54
CA PRO A 239 7.52 -21.65 6.77
C PRO A 239 8.31 -21.95 5.49
N GLY A 240 8.24 -23.21 5.03
CA GLY A 240 8.90 -23.60 3.79
C GLY A 240 8.37 -22.83 2.56
N LYS A 241 9.18 -22.75 1.49
CA LYS A 241 8.83 -22.06 0.25
C LYS A 241 7.50 -22.51 -0.37
N ALA A 242 7.11 -23.76 -0.16
CA ALA A 242 5.83 -24.28 -0.66
C ALA A 242 4.60 -23.58 -0.07
N GLN A 243 4.74 -22.88 1.06
CA GLN A 243 3.67 -22.12 1.71
C GLN A 243 3.75 -20.62 1.39
N GLU A 244 4.77 -20.19 0.62
CA GLU A 244 4.90 -18.82 0.18
C GLU A 244 3.85 -18.49 -0.87
N ILE A 245 3.04 -17.45 -0.60
CA ILE A 245 2.05 -16.91 -1.53
C ILE A 245 2.51 -15.57 -2.06
N THR A 246 3.00 -15.53 -3.28
CA THR A 246 3.49 -14.30 -3.90
C THR A 246 2.37 -13.34 -4.30
N ALA A 247 1.16 -13.85 -4.49
CA ALA A 247 0.04 -13.11 -5.09
C ALA A 247 -1.01 -12.59 -4.10
N ALA A 248 -1.03 -13.02 -2.83
CA ALA A 248 -2.06 -12.60 -1.88
C ALA A 248 -2.06 -11.09 -1.65
N SER A 249 -3.12 -10.45 -2.12
CA SER A 249 -3.42 -9.05 -1.85
C SER A 249 -4.72 -8.98 -1.09
N LYS A 250 -4.71 -8.47 0.15
CA LYS A 250 -5.95 -8.30 0.92
C LYS A 250 -7.00 -7.51 0.16
N TYR A 251 -6.58 -6.53 -0.67
CA TYR A 251 -7.48 -5.78 -1.53
C TYR A 251 -8.20 -6.70 -2.54
N VAL A 252 -7.46 -7.57 -3.24
CA VAL A 252 -8.07 -8.51 -4.21
C VAL A 252 -8.96 -9.52 -3.49
N LEU A 253 -8.46 -10.15 -2.41
CA LEU A 253 -9.24 -11.10 -1.62
C LEU A 253 -10.54 -10.54 -1.04
N CYS A 254 -10.62 -9.23 -0.83
CA CYS A 254 -11.80 -8.57 -0.30
C CYS A 254 -12.66 -7.92 -1.39
N TYR A 255 -12.16 -7.86 -2.63
CA TYR A 255 -12.88 -7.29 -3.76
C TYR A 255 -13.78 -8.35 -4.44
N ASP A 256 -13.31 -9.59 -4.52
CA ASP A 256 -14.02 -10.75 -5.05
C ASP A 256 -15.12 -11.23 -4.10
#